data_49f86b08cbc19af9a039cf7332dfdcdb
#
_entry.id   49f86b08cbc19af9a039cf7332dfdcdb
#
_cell.length_a   1.000
_cell.length_b   1.000
_cell.length_c   1.000
_cell.angle_alpha   90.00
_cell.angle_beta   90.00
_cell.angle_gamma   90.00
#
_symmetry.space_group_name_H-M   'P 1'
#
loop_
_entity.id
_entity.type
_entity.pdbx_description
1 polymer ?
#
loop_
_entity_poly.entity_id
_entity_poly.type
_entity_poly.pdbx_seq_one_letter_code
_entity_poly.pdbx_strand_id
1 'polypeptide(L)'
;CLPSSLSVEEQLAANRDFFRRRYRAEKFIVYFQAFTNTYLPFDRFREYILAAAKGEDVVGISISTRPDCVNDRYLDFLAEVAGEKGLDMNMELGLQTVNYHSLLRVNRGHTLAEFLDAVQRIKGRGFAICVHLILNLPWDDMTDVVENAKILSVLGVQYVKLHSLYVVRDTVLGKMYEKGEFSIIPLAAYVDRVVTFLEYLHPAVVIQRLVGRGPYDRVLFSNWGVSWWQVKQRIESRLEELDTYQGRRCDYLNGPALRRRFGPGEE
;
A
#
# COMPACT_ATOMS: atom_id res chain seq x y z
N CYS A 1 15.80 -3.26 -10.03
CA CYS A 1 16.45 -2.45 -8.98
C CYS A 1 17.92 -2.31 -9.29
N LEU A 2 18.51 -1.17 -8.97
CA LEU A 2 19.96 -0.96 -9.05
C LEU A 2 20.66 -1.79 -7.94
N PRO A 3 21.95 -2.13 -8.10
CA PRO A 3 22.71 -2.85 -7.09
C PRO A 3 22.72 -2.12 -5.74
N SER A 4 22.59 -2.87 -4.65
CA SER A 4 22.64 -2.32 -3.28
C SER A 4 24.03 -1.81 -2.86
N SER A 5 25.06 -2.07 -3.67
CA SER A 5 26.42 -1.54 -3.49
C SER A 5 26.55 -0.07 -3.87
N LEU A 6 25.62 0.49 -4.65
CA LEU A 6 25.60 1.90 -5.01
C LEU A 6 25.10 2.75 -3.84
N SER A 7 25.70 3.92 -3.64
CA SER A 7 25.18 4.93 -2.71
C SER A 7 23.78 5.42 -3.12
N VAL A 8 23.07 6.07 -2.20
CA VAL A 8 21.77 6.67 -2.51
C VAL A 8 21.89 7.70 -3.62
N GLU A 9 22.94 8.53 -3.58
CA GLU A 9 23.21 9.55 -4.59
C GLU A 9 23.46 8.94 -5.98
N GLU A 10 24.23 7.86 -6.07
CA GLU A 10 24.50 7.17 -7.35
C GLU A 10 23.23 6.54 -7.91
N GLN A 11 22.42 5.90 -7.05
CA GLN A 11 21.13 5.35 -7.46
C GLN A 11 20.15 6.43 -7.95
N LEU A 12 20.12 7.59 -7.28
CA LEU A 12 19.28 8.72 -7.69
C LEU A 12 19.75 9.29 -9.02
N ALA A 13 21.06 9.52 -9.20
CA ALA A 13 21.61 10.04 -10.46
C ALA A 13 21.27 9.12 -11.64
N ALA A 14 21.51 7.80 -11.49
CA ALA A 14 21.23 6.82 -12.54
C ALA A 14 19.73 6.75 -12.89
N ASN A 15 18.85 6.77 -11.88
CA ASN A 15 17.39 6.76 -12.10
C ASN A 15 16.90 8.05 -12.75
N ARG A 16 17.36 9.22 -12.29
CA ARG A 16 17.01 10.52 -12.89
C ARG A 16 17.35 10.55 -14.38
N ASP A 17 18.59 10.16 -14.73
CA ASP A 17 19.04 10.11 -16.12
C ASP A 17 18.20 9.19 -16.98
N PHE A 18 17.83 8.03 -16.45
CA PHE A 18 16.94 7.09 -17.13
C PHE A 18 15.56 7.68 -17.37
N PHE A 19 14.91 8.24 -16.33
CA PHE A 19 13.55 8.77 -16.45
C PHE A 19 13.49 10.05 -17.28
N ARG A 20 14.49 10.92 -17.21
CA ARG A 20 14.61 12.10 -18.10
C ARG A 20 14.68 11.67 -19.56
N ARG A 21 15.55 10.72 -19.90
CA ARG A 21 15.71 10.23 -21.28
C ARG A 21 14.46 9.50 -21.78
N ARG A 22 13.86 8.66 -20.93
CA ARG A 22 12.76 7.77 -21.34
C ARG A 22 11.41 8.45 -21.34
N TYR A 23 11.15 9.35 -20.40
CA TYR A 23 9.84 9.94 -20.13
C TYR A 23 9.83 11.46 -20.13
N ARG A 24 10.95 12.12 -20.38
CA ARG A 24 11.14 13.58 -20.30
C ARG A 24 10.70 14.14 -18.94
N ALA A 25 10.93 13.37 -17.87
CA ALA A 25 10.58 13.76 -16.51
C ALA A 25 11.46 14.93 -16.05
N GLU A 26 10.85 15.97 -15.49
CA GLU A 26 11.53 17.17 -14.98
C GLU A 26 11.54 17.22 -13.47
N LYS A 27 10.51 16.66 -12.80
CA LYS A 27 10.35 16.61 -11.34
C LYS A 27 10.26 15.17 -10.87
N PHE A 28 10.76 14.91 -9.68
CA PHE A 28 10.90 13.55 -9.16
C PHE A 28 10.40 13.44 -7.74
N ILE A 29 9.73 12.33 -7.45
CA ILE A 29 9.50 11.85 -6.09
C ILE A 29 10.49 10.71 -5.84
N VAL A 30 11.33 10.86 -4.83
CA VAL A 30 12.28 9.81 -4.44
C VAL A 30 11.53 8.74 -3.68
N TYR A 31 11.63 7.48 -4.14
CA TYR A 31 10.91 6.37 -3.54
C TYR A 31 11.86 5.35 -2.90
N PHE A 32 11.85 5.31 -1.57
CA PHE A 32 12.50 4.27 -0.78
C PHE A 32 11.58 3.06 -0.70
N GLN A 33 11.73 2.12 -1.63
CA GLN A 33 10.80 1.00 -1.82
C GLN A 33 11.24 -0.27 -1.09
N ALA A 34 12.52 -0.60 -1.12
CA ALA A 34 13.01 -1.89 -0.65
C ALA A 34 13.03 -1.98 0.88
N PHE A 35 12.50 -3.09 1.42
CA PHE A 35 12.52 -3.42 2.85
C PHE A 35 11.72 -2.44 3.73
N THR A 36 12.11 -2.35 5.01
CA THR A 36 11.50 -1.48 6.02
C THR A 36 12.44 -0.30 6.25
N ASN A 37 12.21 0.81 5.54
CA ASN A 37 13.18 1.91 5.46
C ASN A 37 13.36 2.71 6.75
N THR A 38 12.42 2.63 7.70
CA THR A 38 12.56 3.21 9.03
C THR A 38 13.14 2.24 10.06
N TYR A 39 13.44 0.99 9.66
CA TYR A 39 14.13 -0.01 10.49
C TYR A 39 15.65 0.09 10.32
N LEU A 40 16.16 1.29 10.54
CA LEU A 40 17.58 1.66 10.46
C LEU A 40 17.95 2.48 11.69
N PRO A 41 19.21 2.50 12.12
CA PRO A 41 19.68 3.51 13.07
C PRO A 41 19.37 4.92 12.55
N PHE A 42 18.94 5.81 13.44
CA PHE A 42 18.45 7.14 13.07
C PHE A 42 19.47 7.93 12.23
N ASP A 43 20.76 7.87 12.57
CA ASP A 43 21.80 8.62 11.84
C ASP A 43 21.93 8.17 10.39
N ARG A 44 21.82 6.85 10.13
CA ARG A 44 21.81 6.30 8.77
C ARG A 44 20.54 6.69 8.00
N PHE A 45 19.39 6.62 8.66
CA PHE A 45 18.14 7.09 8.07
C PHE A 45 18.24 8.58 7.68
N ARG A 46 18.75 9.41 8.59
CA ARG A 46 18.96 10.83 8.38
C ARG A 46 19.89 11.10 7.19
N GLU A 47 21.00 10.39 7.09
CA GLU A 47 21.95 10.48 5.97
C GLU A 47 21.24 10.23 4.62
N TYR A 48 20.44 9.16 4.52
CA TYR A 48 19.74 8.79 3.29
C TYR A 48 18.66 9.80 2.90
N ILE A 49 17.89 10.30 3.86
CA ILE A 49 16.86 11.30 3.59
C ILE A 49 17.49 12.62 3.14
N LEU A 50 18.57 13.08 3.78
CA LEU A 50 19.26 14.30 3.39
C LEU A 50 19.90 14.16 2.00
N ALA A 51 20.46 13.00 1.67
CA ALA A 51 20.97 12.71 0.33
C ALA A 51 19.85 12.77 -0.73
N ALA A 52 18.69 12.22 -0.41
CA ALA A 52 17.52 12.26 -1.31
C ALA A 52 16.99 13.70 -1.51
N ALA A 53 17.01 14.52 -0.47
CA ALA A 53 16.47 15.89 -0.48
C ALA A 53 17.38 16.93 -1.13
N LYS A 54 18.59 16.58 -1.57
CA LYS A 54 19.58 17.53 -2.15
C LYS A 54 19.23 18.03 -3.56
N GLY A 55 18.41 17.30 -4.33
CA GLY A 55 18.15 17.65 -5.73
C GLY A 55 17.08 18.73 -5.86
N GLU A 56 17.35 19.80 -6.59
CA GLU A 56 16.40 20.88 -6.89
C GLU A 56 15.18 20.41 -7.70
N ASP A 57 15.31 19.29 -8.37
CA ASP A 57 14.25 18.62 -9.14
C ASP A 57 13.43 17.60 -8.31
N VAL A 58 13.78 17.38 -7.05
CA VAL A 58 13.03 16.56 -6.13
C VAL A 58 11.90 17.38 -5.53
N VAL A 59 10.65 16.90 -5.70
CA VAL A 59 9.45 17.55 -5.16
C VAL A 59 8.82 16.77 -4.02
N GLY A 60 9.29 15.56 -3.75
CA GLY A 60 8.76 14.75 -2.65
C GLY A 60 9.58 13.50 -2.37
N ILE A 61 9.31 12.91 -1.22
CA ILE A 61 9.91 11.64 -0.79
C ILE A 61 8.80 10.69 -0.34
N SER A 62 8.82 9.47 -0.87
CA SER A 62 7.93 8.38 -0.49
C SER A 62 8.72 7.28 0.21
N ILE A 63 8.26 6.82 1.38
CA ILE A 63 9.01 5.90 2.25
C ILE A 63 8.14 4.70 2.58
N SER A 64 8.52 3.52 2.07
CA SER A 64 7.87 2.26 2.44
C SER A 64 8.39 1.75 3.76
N THR A 65 7.48 1.40 4.66
CA THR A 65 7.82 0.85 5.97
C THR A 65 6.72 -0.03 6.55
N ARG A 66 7.03 -0.69 7.66
CA ARG A 66 6.07 -1.40 8.49
C ARG A 66 5.44 -0.45 9.51
N PRO A 67 4.16 -0.65 9.87
CA PRO A 67 3.50 0.17 10.89
C PRO A 67 4.26 0.23 12.22
N ASP A 68 4.74 -0.92 12.72
CA ASP A 68 5.49 -1.04 13.99
C ASP A 68 6.91 -0.43 13.97
N CYS A 69 7.33 0.11 12.82
CA CYS A 69 8.61 0.80 12.64
C CYS A 69 8.45 2.31 12.48
N VAL A 70 7.27 2.86 12.75
CA VAL A 70 6.99 4.30 12.71
C VAL A 70 7.06 4.88 14.11
N ASN A 71 7.93 5.88 14.35
CA ASN A 71 7.99 6.60 15.62
C ASN A 71 8.15 8.12 15.43
N ASP A 72 7.90 8.87 16.49
CA ASP A 72 7.88 10.34 16.43
C ASP A 72 9.21 10.94 16.02
N ARG A 73 10.34 10.43 16.52
CA ARG A 73 11.68 10.96 16.19
C ARG A 73 11.96 10.99 14.69
N TYR A 74 11.56 9.90 13.97
CA TYR A 74 11.74 9.81 12.52
C TYR A 74 10.76 10.71 11.78
N LEU A 75 9.52 10.78 12.25
CA LEU A 75 8.48 11.63 11.65
C LEU A 75 8.78 13.12 11.85
N ASP A 76 9.26 13.52 13.03
CA ASP A 76 9.60 14.92 13.32
C ASP A 76 10.77 15.38 12.45
N PHE A 77 11.79 14.55 12.28
CA PHE A 77 12.90 14.82 11.35
C PHE A 77 12.42 14.93 9.89
N LEU A 78 11.51 14.06 9.46
CA LEU A 78 10.93 14.18 8.11
C LEU A 78 10.12 15.47 7.95
N ALA A 79 9.40 15.92 8.99
CA ALA A 79 8.63 17.16 8.96
C ALA A 79 9.57 18.38 8.88
N GLU A 80 10.69 18.35 9.59
CA GLU A 80 11.74 19.38 9.49
C GLU A 80 12.28 19.48 8.06
N VAL A 81 12.70 18.37 7.48
CA VAL A 81 13.21 18.32 6.08
C VAL A 81 12.15 18.75 5.07
N ALA A 82 10.88 18.33 5.27
CA ALA A 82 9.77 18.73 4.41
C ALA A 82 9.56 20.23 4.41
N GLY A 83 9.53 20.84 5.60
CA GLY A 83 9.35 22.28 5.77
C GLY A 83 10.52 23.10 5.21
N GLU A 84 11.77 22.68 5.48
CA GLU A 84 12.96 23.39 4.98
C GLU A 84 13.12 23.36 3.47
N LYS A 85 12.71 22.24 2.83
CA LYS A 85 12.92 21.99 1.40
C LYS A 85 11.68 22.16 0.55
N GLY A 86 10.50 22.35 1.15
CA GLY A 86 9.22 22.40 0.43
C GLY A 86 8.90 21.06 -0.25
N LEU A 87 9.14 19.93 0.42
CA LEU A 87 8.94 18.58 -0.13
C LEU A 87 7.65 17.95 0.36
N ASP A 88 6.93 17.30 -0.54
CA ASP A 88 5.84 16.43 -0.18
C ASP A 88 6.36 15.13 0.46
N MET A 89 5.79 14.74 1.60
CA MET A 89 6.11 13.47 2.26
C MET A 89 4.97 12.48 2.13
N ASN A 90 5.29 11.25 1.72
CA ASN A 90 4.34 10.15 1.64
C ASN A 90 4.89 8.93 2.39
N MET A 91 4.12 8.42 3.35
CA MET A 91 4.45 7.19 4.07
C MET A 91 3.65 6.01 3.48
N GLU A 92 4.36 5.00 3.00
CA GLU A 92 3.74 3.80 2.46
C GLU A 92 3.75 2.68 3.51
N LEU A 93 2.58 2.34 4.02
CA LEU A 93 2.42 1.38 5.11
C LEU A 93 1.94 0.02 4.61
N GLY A 94 2.70 -1.00 4.93
CA GLY A 94 2.32 -2.38 4.60
C GLY A 94 1.36 -2.96 5.63
N LEU A 95 0.07 -2.63 5.60
CA LEU A 95 -0.96 -3.24 6.45
C LEU A 95 -1.20 -4.71 6.09
N GLN A 96 -1.37 -5.00 4.82
CA GLN A 96 -1.70 -6.27 4.18
C GLN A 96 -3.17 -6.69 4.36
N THR A 97 -3.70 -6.71 5.58
CA THR A 97 -5.10 -6.97 5.92
C THR A 97 -5.41 -6.42 7.31
N VAL A 98 -6.69 -6.19 7.60
CA VAL A 98 -7.18 -5.87 8.96
C VAL A 98 -7.38 -7.12 9.83
N ASN A 99 -7.38 -8.32 9.21
CA ASN A 99 -7.62 -9.57 9.90
C ASN A 99 -6.42 -9.94 10.80
N TYR A 100 -6.62 -9.84 12.11
CA TYR A 100 -5.62 -10.15 13.12
C TYR A 100 -5.05 -11.57 12.98
N HIS A 101 -5.92 -12.57 12.73
CA HIS A 101 -5.48 -13.97 12.61
C HIS A 101 -4.61 -14.20 11.39
N SER A 102 -4.94 -13.57 10.27
CA SER A 102 -4.12 -13.60 9.05
C SER A 102 -2.77 -12.94 9.27
N LEU A 103 -2.71 -11.77 9.92
CA LEU A 103 -1.46 -11.08 10.25
C LEU A 103 -0.54 -11.94 11.11
N LEU A 104 -1.08 -12.63 12.12
CA LEU A 104 -0.31 -13.58 12.95
C LEU A 104 0.23 -14.75 12.12
N ARG A 105 -0.61 -15.35 11.28
CA ARG A 105 -0.22 -16.53 10.46
C ARG A 105 0.88 -16.22 9.45
N VAL A 106 0.84 -15.03 8.85
CA VAL A 106 1.90 -14.58 7.94
C VAL A 106 3.11 -13.97 8.66
N ASN A 107 3.14 -14.03 9.99
CA ASN A 107 4.20 -13.47 10.84
C ASN A 107 4.54 -12.02 10.50
N ARG A 108 3.50 -11.18 10.40
CA ARG A 108 3.65 -9.80 9.92
C ARG A 108 4.42 -8.90 10.90
N GLY A 109 4.42 -9.23 12.19
CA GLY A 109 5.12 -8.51 13.25
C GLY A 109 4.39 -7.24 13.72
N HIS A 110 3.18 -6.98 13.23
CA HIS A 110 2.26 -5.95 13.70
C HIS A 110 0.82 -6.42 13.58
N THR A 111 -0.08 -5.74 14.25
CA THR A 111 -1.53 -5.92 14.16
C THR A 111 -2.19 -4.65 13.63
N LEU A 112 -3.52 -4.62 13.62
CA LEU A 112 -4.29 -3.41 13.28
C LEU A 112 -4.02 -2.27 14.27
N ALA A 113 -3.72 -2.56 15.54
CA ALA A 113 -3.47 -1.53 16.55
C ALA A 113 -2.24 -0.69 16.22
N GLU A 114 -1.10 -1.32 15.89
CA GLU A 114 0.12 -0.62 15.50
C GLU A 114 -0.07 0.15 14.19
N PHE A 115 -0.89 -0.37 13.28
CA PHE A 115 -1.23 0.35 12.05
C PHE A 115 -2.04 1.62 12.34
N LEU A 116 -3.04 1.55 13.22
CA LEU A 116 -3.86 2.71 13.60
C LEU A 116 -3.01 3.77 14.31
N ASP A 117 -2.12 3.38 15.24
CA ASP A 117 -1.17 4.29 15.90
C ASP A 117 -0.25 4.97 14.86
N ALA A 118 0.35 4.21 13.95
CA ALA A 118 1.20 4.76 12.88
C ALA A 118 0.45 5.77 12.00
N VAL A 119 -0.77 5.46 11.58
CA VAL A 119 -1.60 6.37 10.78
C VAL A 119 -1.87 7.68 11.51
N GLN A 120 -2.22 7.63 12.79
CA GLN A 120 -2.49 8.84 13.59
C GLN A 120 -1.23 9.71 13.72
N ARG A 121 -0.06 9.11 14.00
CA ARG A 121 1.22 9.82 14.10
C ARG A 121 1.61 10.49 12.79
N ILE A 122 1.47 9.79 11.66
CA ILE A 122 1.79 10.30 10.33
C ILE A 122 0.84 11.46 9.96
N LYS A 123 -0.46 11.31 10.19
CA LYS A 123 -1.46 12.36 9.94
C LYS A 123 -1.21 13.60 10.78
N GLY A 124 -0.75 13.43 12.03
CA GLY A 124 -0.37 14.56 12.91
C GLY A 124 0.76 15.44 12.35
N ARG A 125 1.53 14.97 11.35
CA ARG A 125 2.57 15.74 10.63
C ARG A 125 2.11 16.22 9.25
N GLY A 126 0.86 15.95 8.86
CA GLY A 126 0.32 16.36 7.56
C GLY A 126 0.84 15.54 6.38
N PHE A 127 1.47 14.38 6.61
CA PHE A 127 2.01 13.55 5.53
C PHE A 127 0.91 12.75 4.84
N ALA A 128 1.08 12.53 3.54
CA ALA A 128 0.24 11.60 2.81
C ALA A 128 0.52 10.15 3.21
N ILE A 129 -0.52 9.32 3.12
CA ILE A 129 -0.43 7.89 3.48
C ILE A 129 -0.89 7.04 2.30
N CYS A 130 -0.03 6.10 1.91
CA CYS A 130 -0.35 5.02 0.99
C CYS A 130 -0.39 3.69 1.74
N VAL A 131 -1.47 2.93 1.60
CA VAL A 131 -1.62 1.64 2.28
C VAL A 131 -1.53 0.49 1.30
N HIS A 132 -0.72 -0.52 1.63
CA HIS A 132 -0.60 -1.74 0.85
C HIS A 132 -1.47 -2.84 1.44
N LEU A 133 -2.31 -3.46 0.60
CA LEU A 133 -3.19 -4.58 0.94
C LEU A 133 -2.97 -5.79 0.03
N ILE A 134 -3.24 -6.98 0.56
CA ILE A 134 -3.28 -8.25 -0.17
C ILE A 134 -4.68 -8.84 0.00
N LEU A 135 -5.53 -8.77 -1.04
CA LEU A 135 -6.94 -9.16 -0.92
C LEU A 135 -7.22 -10.67 -1.08
N ASN A 136 -6.19 -11.49 -1.23
CA ASN A 136 -6.31 -12.95 -1.34
C ASN A 136 -5.41 -13.70 -0.36
N LEU A 137 -5.24 -13.18 0.84
CA LEU A 137 -4.65 -13.99 1.91
C LEU A 137 -5.57 -15.20 2.16
N PRO A 138 -5.00 -16.41 2.37
CA PRO A 138 -5.79 -17.65 2.41
C PRO A 138 -6.83 -17.73 3.53
N TRP A 139 -6.64 -16.94 4.58
CA TRP A 139 -7.51 -16.96 5.78
C TRP A 139 -8.42 -15.75 5.86
N ASP A 140 -8.41 -14.88 4.86
CA ASP A 140 -9.31 -13.75 4.75
C ASP A 140 -10.57 -14.14 3.97
N ASP A 141 -11.71 -13.63 4.37
CA ASP A 141 -12.97 -13.76 3.68
C ASP A 141 -13.48 -12.43 3.09
N MET A 142 -14.72 -12.40 2.62
CA MET A 142 -15.31 -11.18 2.06
C MET A 142 -15.59 -10.13 3.13
N THR A 143 -15.78 -10.52 4.39
CA THR A 143 -15.95 -9.59 5.51
C THR A 143 -14.68 -8.80 5.74
N ASP A 144 -13.51 -9.47 5.71
CA ASP A 144 -12.21 -8.82 5.82
C ASP A 144 -11.95 -7.84 4.67
N VAL A 145 -12.37 -8.19 3.44
CA VAL A 145 -12.27 -7.33 2.27
C VAL A 145 -13.07 -6.04 2.47
N VAL A 146 -14.31 -6.15 2.94
CA VAL A 146 -15.18 -5.00 3.23
C VAL A 146 -14.60 -4.15 4.37
N GLU A 147 -14.15 -4.78 5.46
CA GLU A 147 -13.57 -4.04 6.60
C GLU A 147 -12.25 -3.36 6.23
N ASN A 148 -11.41 -3.96 5.38
CA ASN A 148 -10.24 -3.28 4.82
C ASN A 148 -10.64 -1.95 4.15
N ALA A 149 -11.65 -1.95 3.27
CA ALA A 149 -12.11 -0.75 2.58
C ALA A 149 -12.67 0.31 3.54
N LYS A 150 -13.51 -0.12 4.50
CA LYS A 150 -14.13 0.77 5.49
C LYS A 150 -13.10 1.43 6.40
N ILE A 151 -12.16 0.67 6.94
CA ILE A 151 -11.12 1.20 7.85
C ILE A 151 -10.26 2.23 7.12
N LEU A 152 -9.82 1.96 5.88
CA LEU A 152 -9.04 2.93 5.11
C LEU A 152 -9.83 4.20 4.80
N SER A 153 -11.12 4.06 4.53
CA SER A 153 -12.03 5.20 4.29
C SER A 153 -12.20 6.07 5.55
N VAL A 154 -12.46 5.44 6.70
CA VAL A 154 -12.60 6.14 8.00
C VAL A 154 -11.31 6.86 8.36
N LEU A 155 -10.17 6.23 8.12
CA LEU A 155 -8.85 6.83 8.38
C LEU A 155 -8.49 7.95 7.39
N GLY A 156 -9.22 8.09 6.28
CA GLY A 156 -8.97 9.13 5.29
C GLY A 156 -7.55 9.05 4.70
N VAL A 157 -7.09 7.84 4.39
CA VAL A 157 -5.81 7.65 3.69
C VAL A 157 -5.93 8.17 2.26
N GLN A 158 -4.84 8.69 1.70
CA GLN A 158 -4.88 9.29 0.37
C GLN A 158 -4.73 8.25 -0.74
N TYR A 159 -3.93 7.21 -0.51
CA TYR A 159 -3.55 6.25 -1.54
C TYR A 159 -3.66 4.81 -1.07
N VAL A 160 -3.97 3.92 -2.03
CA VAL A 160 -3.96 2.46 -1.81
C VAL A 160 -3.23 1.77 -2.96
N LYS A 161 -2.45 0.75 -2.61
CA LYS A 161 -1.84 -0.20 -3.54
C LYS A 161 -2.33 -1.60 -3.21
N LEU A 162 -3.08 -2.20 -4.12
CA LEU A 162 -3.49 -3.59 -4.01
C LEU A 162 -2.43 -4.52 -4.57
N HIS A 163 -2.28 -5.65 -3.92
CA HIS A 163 -1.42 -6.76 -4.33
C HIS A 163 -2.21 -8.06 -4.33
N SER A 164 -1.81 -8.97 -5.21
CA SER A 164 -2.11 -10.38 -5.04
C SER A 164 -1.01 -11.05 -4.22
N LEU A 165 -1.35 -12.10 -3.48
CA LEU A 165 -0.37 -12.91 -2.77
C LEU A 165 0.59 -13.57 -3.76
N TYR A 166 1.88 -13.52 -3.47
CA TYR A 166 2.90 -14.37 -4.09
C TYR A 166 3.34 -15.43 -3.10
N VAL A 167 3.50 -16.65 -3.56
CA VAL A 167 4.09 -17.72 -2.76
C VAL A 167 5.48 -18.01 -3.28
N VAL A 168 6.48 -17.72 -2.48
CA VAL A 168 7.89 -17.83 -2.84
C VAL A 168 8.45 -19.14 -2.29
N ARG A 169 9.21 -19.86 -3.13
CA ARG A 169 9.91 -21.11 -2.76
C ARG A 169 10.84 -20.86 -1.55
N ASP A 170 11.05 -21.88 -0.76
CA ASP A 170 11.94 -21.87 0.41
C ASP A 170 11.52 -20.94 1.55
N THR A 171 10.35 -20.31 1.47
CA THR A 171 9.73 -19.57 2.59
C THR A 171 8.87 -20.50 3.45
N VAL A 172 8.50 -20.05 4.66
CA VAL A 172 7.55 -20.79 5.51
C VAL A 172 6.21 -20.95 4.78
N LEU A 173 5.70 -19.87 4.19
CA LEU A 173 4.46 -19.91 3.41
C LEU A 173 4.58 -20.81 2.18
N GLY A 174 5.74 -20.85 1.52
CA GLY A 174 6.01 -21.75 0.40
C GLY A 174 5.91 -23.21 0.82
N LYS A 175 6.52 -23.58 1.95
CA LYS A 175 6.44 -24.95 2.49
C LYS A 175 5.02 -25.36 2.89
N MET A 176 4.24 -24.45 3.46
CA MET A 176 2.82 -24.68 3.77
C MET A 176 2.00 -24.92 2.51
N TYR A 177 2.25 -24.13 1.46
CA TYR A 177 1.58 -24.27 0.16
C TYR A 177 1.92 -25.61 -0.52
N GLU A 178 3.19 -26.02 -0.54
CA GLU A 178 3.64 -27.31 -1.08
C GLU A 178 3.03 -28.51 -0.35
N LYS A 179 2.75 -28.37 0.97
CA LYS A 179 2.06 -29.39 1.78
C LYS A 179 0.53 -29.35 1.64
N GLY A 180 -0.04 -28.39 0.91
CA GLY A 180 -1.49 -28.24 0.78
C GLY A 180 -2.18 -27.76 2.07
N GLU A 181 -1.47 -27.07 2.97
CA GLU A 181 -2.04 -26.56 4.23
C GLU A 181 -2.99 -25.38 4.01
N PHE A 182 -2.96 -24.78 2.84
CA PHE A 182 -3.95 -23.80 2.36
C PHE A 182 -4.05 -23.81 0.84
N SER A 183 -5.13 -23.22 0.34
CA SER A 183 -5.36 -23.00 -1.09
C SER A 183 -5.52 -21.51 -1.39
N ILE A 184 -5.19 -21.13 -2.62
CA ILE A 184 -5.41 -19.76 -3.10
C ILE A 184 -6.73 -19.74 -3.85
N ILE A 185 -7.54 -18.73 -3.59
CA ILE A 185 -8.84 -18.53 -4.25
C ILE A 185 -8.67 -18.42 -5.76
N PRO A 186 -9.66 -18.85 -6.56
CA PRO A 186 -9.64 -18.68 -8.02
C PRO A 186 -9.57 -17.21 -8.44
N LEU A 187 -9.04 -16.94 -9.63
CA LEU A 187 -8.91 -15.56 -10.15
C LEU A 187 -10.26 -14.83 -10.19
N ALA A 188 -11.35 -15.50 -10.55
CA ALA A 188 -12.69 -14.89 -10.56
C ALA A 188 -13.08 -14.39 -9.16
N ALA A 189 -12.85 -15.19 -8.12
CA ALA A 189 -13.13 -14.80 -6.74
C ALA A 189 -12.22 -13.64 -6.26
N TYR A 190 -10.96 -13.58 -6.73
CA TYR A 190 -10.11 -12.41 -6.47
C TYR A 190 -10.63 -11.14 -7.14
N VAL A 191 -11.08 -11.25 -8.40
CA VAL A 191 -11.69 -10.13 -9.13
C VAL A 191 -12.92 -9.62 -8.37
N ASP A 192 -13.82 -10.51 -7.93
CA ASP A 192 -14.99 -10.12 -7.13
C ASP A 192 -14.59 -9.47 -5.80
N ARG A 193 -13.51 -9.94 -5.13
CA ARG A 193 -12.98 -9.27 -3.92
C ARG A 193 -12.49 -7.85 -4.20
N VAL A 194 -11.76 -7.64 -5.30
CA VAL A 194 -11.26 -6.31 -5.68
C VAL A 194 -12.44 -5.37 -5.99
N VAL A 195 -13.43 -5.84 -6.76
CA VAL A 195 -14.63 -5.05 -7.07
C VAL A 195 -15.38 -4.68 -5.79
N THR A 196 -15.63 -5.65 -4.90
CA THR A 196 -16.28 -5.38 -3.61
C THR A 196 -15.47 -4.39 -2.76
N PHE A 197 -14.15 -4.55 -2.69
CA PHE A 197 -13.28 -3.58 -2.00
C PHE A 197 -13.46 -2.16 -2.54
N LEU A 198 -13.46 -2.00 -3.87
CA LEU A 198 -13.66 -0.70 -4.53
C LEU A 198 -15.05 -0.12 -4.23
N GLU A 199 -16.11 -0.92 -4.28
CA GLU A 199 -17.47 -0.46 -3.97
C GLU A 199 -17.57 0.16 -2.56
N TYR A 200 -16.88 -0.42 -1.58
CA TYR A 200 -16.89 0.09 -0.20
C TYR A 200 -15.84 1.16 0.09
N LEU A 201 -14.82 1.32 -0.78
CA LEU A 201 -13.77 2.31 -0.56
C LEU A 201 -14.26 3.72 -0.89
N HIS A 202 -13.95 4.68 -0.01
CA HIS A 202 -14.33 6.08 -0.22
C HIS A 202 -13.79 6.60 -1.58
N PRO A 203 -14.61 7.31 -2.39
CA PRO A 203 -14.22 7.72 -3.75
C PRO A 203 -13.03 8.70 -3.82
N ALA A 204 -12.73 9.42 -2.73
CA ALA A 204 -11.56 10.29 -2.67
C ALA A 204 -10.22 9.54 -2.52
N VAL A 205 -10.24 8.24 -2.20
CA VAL A 205 -9.00 7.45 -2.07
C VAL A 205 -8.49 7.06 -3.45
N VAL A 206 -7.25 7.44 -3.76
CA VAL A 206 -6.64 7.16 -5.07
C VAL A 206 -6.04 5.74 -5.11
N ILE A 207 -6.45 4.95 -6.07
CA ILE A 207 -5.87 3.62 -6.31
C ILE A 207 -4.62 3.76 -7.18
N GLN A 208 -3.45 3.67 -6.58
CA GLN A 208 -2.17 3.72 -7.30
C GLN A 208 -1.85 2.39 -7.99
N ARG A 209 -2.42 1.28 -7.52
CA ARG A 209 -2.20 -0.06 -8.07
C ARG A 209 -3.38 -0.98 -7.74
N LEU A 210 -3.92 -1.66 -8.75
CA LEU A 210 -4.96 -2.69 -8.60
C LEU A 210 -4.39 -4.10 -8.40
N VAL A 211 -3.18 -4.35 -8.92
CA VAL A 211 -2.50 -5.64 -8.78
C VAL A 211 -0.99 -5.45 -8.91
N GLY A 212 -0.20 -6.16 -8.12
CA GLY A 212 1.26 -6.13 -8.19
C GLY A 212 1.82 -7.03 -9.31
N ARG A 213 3.07 -6.74 -9.70
CA ARG A 213 3.88 -7.69 -10.49
C ARG A 213 4.53 -8.66 -9.51
N GLY A 214 4.31 -9.94 -9.69
CA GLY A 214 5.05 -10.96 -8.95
C GLY A 214 6.52 -11.06 -9.40
N PRO A 215 7.40 -11.58 -8.55
CA PRO A 215 8.74 -11.94 -8.96
C PRO A 215 8.68 -12.99 -10.08
N TYR A 216 9.70 -13.02 -10.96
CA TYR A 216 9.73 -13.95 -12.10
C TYR A 216 10.31 -15.33 -11.74
N ASP A 217 11.18 -15.35 -10.74
CA ASP A 217 11.94 -16.52 -10.32
C ASP A 217 11.59 -16.93 -8.88
N ARG A 218 11.78 -18.22 -8.60
CA ARG A 218 11.55 -18.81 -7.26
C ARG A 218 10.13 -18.67 -6.72
N VAL A 219 9.11 -18.48 -7.57
CA VAL A 219 7.70 -18.44 -7.15
C VAL A 219 7.00 -19.77 -7.40
N LEU A 220 6.21 -20.21 -6.41
CA LEU A 220 5.29 -21.33 -6.51
C LEU A 220 3.93 -20.89 -7.02
N PHE A 221 3.53 -19.66 -6.70
CA PHE A 221 2.31 -19.04 -7.18
C PHE A 221 2.51 -17.52 -7.39
N SER A 222 2.01 -17.02 -8.51
CA SER A 222 1.92 -15.59 -8.82
C SER A 222 0.82 -15.34 -9.85
N ASN A 223 -0.11 -14.43 -9.56
CA ASN A 223 -1.12 -13.91 -10.50
C ASN A 223 -1.84 -14.99 -11.33
N TRP A 224 -2.09 -16.17 -10.78
CA TRP A 224 -2.79 -17.30 -11.48
C TRP A 224 -2.17 -17.68 -12.84
N GLY A 225 -0.88 -17.47 -13.01
CA GLY A 225 -0.17 -17.74 -14.27
C GLY A 225 -0.48 -16.76 -15.40
N VAL A 226 -1.19 -15.66 -15.14
CA VAL A 226 -1.47 -14.60 -16.12
C VAL A 226 -0.72 -13.32 -15.79
N SER A 227 -0.60 -12.41 -16.76
CA SER A 227 0.07 -11.14 -16.55
C SER A 227 -0.75 -10.21 -15.64
N TRP A 228 -0.09 -9.29 -14.95
CA TRP A 228 -0.76 -8.32 -14.08
C TRP A 228 -1.78 -7.45 -14.82
N TRP A 229 -1.52 -7.12 -16.10
CA TRP A 229 -2.43 -6.30 -16.89
C TRP A 229 -3.70 -7.08 -17.32
N GLN A 230 -3.59 -8.42 -17.52
CA GLN A 230 -4.77 -9.27 -17.76
C GLN A 230 -5.65 -9.37 -16.51
N VAL A 231 -5.04 -9.44 -15.31
CA VAL A 231 -5.81 -9.38 -14.07
C VAL A 231 -6.52 -8.02 -13.94
N LYS A 232 -5.80 -6.91 -14.20
CA LYS A 232 -6.37 -5.55 -14.22
C LYS A 232 -7.55 -5.46 -15.18
N GLN A 233 -7.40 -5.92 -16.41
CA GLN A 233 -8.46 -5.91 -17.42
C GLN A 233 -9.70 -6.68 -16.95
N ARG A 234 -9.54 -7.84 -16.31
CA ARG A 234 -10.67 -8.60 -15.76
C ARG A 234 -11.40 -7.85 -14.64
N ILE A 235 -10.68 -7.10 -13.82
CA ILE A 235 -11.28 -6.25 -12.78
C ILE A 235 -12.08 -5.12 -13.43
N GLU A 236 -11.53 -4.45 -14.45
CA GLU A 236 -12.19 -3.38 -15.18
C GLU A 236 -13.45 -3.90 -15.89
N SER A 237 -13.36 -5.00 -16.64
CA SER A 237 -14.53 -5.64 -17.26
C SER A 237 -15.60 -6.05 -16.24
N ARG A 238 -15.19 -6.53 -15.05
CA ARG A 238 -16.14 -6.92 -14.02
C ARG A 238 -16.88 -5.72 -13.41
N LEU A 239 -16.23 -4.57 -13.28
CA LEU A 239 -16.89 -3.31 -12.87
C LEU A 239 -17.93 -2.88 -13.92
N GLU A 240 -17.59 -2.99 -15.20
CA GLU A 240 -18.52 -2.68 -16.32
C GLU A 240 -19.71 -3.64 -16.34
N GLU A 241 -19.47 -4.96 -16.24
CA GLU A 241 -20.54 -5.99 -16.20
C GLU A 241 -21.54 -5.76 -15.07
N LEU A 242 -21.08 -5.31 -13.91
CA LEU A 242 -21.92 -5.07 -12.74
C LEU A 242 -22.49 -3.64 -12.68
N ASP A 243 -22.17 -2.80 -13.67
CA ASP A 243 -22.52 -1.37 -13.68
C ASP A 243 -22.21 -0.71 -12.34
N THR A 244 -20.98 -0.92 -11.83
CA THR A 244 -20.56 -0.47 -10.50
C THR A 244 -19.26 0.33 -10.54
N TYR A 245 -18.98 1.05 -9.46
CA TYR A 245 -17.86 1.96 -9.35
C TYR A 245 -17.35 2.09 -7.93
N GLN A 246 -16.16 2.70 -7.76
CA GLN A 246 -15.60 2.99 -6.46
C GLN A 246 -16.51 3.90 -5.64
N GLY A 247 -16.81 3.47 -4.41
CA GLY A 247 -17.64 4.23 -3.48
C GLY A 247 -19.15 4.01 -3.61
N ARG A 248 -19.63 3.15 -4.53
CA ARG A 248 -21.06 2.86 -4.68
C ARG A 248 -21.75 2.43 -3.37
N ARG A 249 -21.01 1.78 -2.47
CA ARG A 249 -21.48 1.31 -1.16
C ARG A 249 -20.84 2.05 0.03
N CYS A 250 -20.25 3.22 -0.22
CA CYS A 250 -19.63 4.03 0.83
C CYS A 250 -20.67 4.92 1.54
N ASP A 251 -21.70 4.30 2.09
CA ASP A 251 -22.84 4.94 2.78
C ASP A 251 -22.80 4.78 4.32
N TYR A 252 -21.73 4.17 4.84
CA TYR A 252 -21.56 3.78 6.23
C TYR A 252 -20.88 4.85 7.11
N LEU A 253 -20.44 5.96 6.52
CA LEU A 253 -19.84 7.09 7.23
C LEU A 253 -20.93 8.09 7.68
N ASN A 254 -20.58 8.97 8.62
CA ASN A 254 -21.46 10.04 9.10
C ASN A 254 -22.86 9.57 9.53
N GLY A 255 -22.94 8.73 10.55
CA GLY A 255 -24.19 8.34 11.21
C GLY A 255 -25.25 7.65 10.33
N PRO A 256 -24.91 6.55 9.61
CA PRO A 256 -25.85 5.92 8.67
C PRO A 256 -27.18 5.43 9.31
N ALA A 257 -27.16 5.14 10.60
CA ALA A 257 -28.37 4.76 11.31
C ALA A 257 -29.36 5.94 11.46
N LEU A 258 -28.84 7.14 11.67
CA LEU A 258 -29.66 8.36 11.76
C LEU A 258 -30.25 8.69 10.39
N ARG A 259 -29.43 8.69 9.33
CA ARG A 259 -29.91 8.94 7.95
C ARG A 259 -30.99 7.94 7.51
N ARG A 260 -30.85 6.65 7.89
CA ARG A 260 -31.89 5.64 7.59
C ARG A 260 -33.16 5.89 8.33
N ARG A 261 -33.10 6.43 9.55
CA ARG A 261 -34.29 6.65 10.39
C ARG A 261 -35.00 7.98 10.09
N PHE A 262 -34.25 9.04 9.84
CA PHE A 262 -34.80 10.40 9.77
C PHE A 262 -34.69 11.03 8.37
N GLY A 263 -33.96 10.40 7.42
CA GLY A 263 -33.72 10.95 6.07
C GLY A 263 -32.52 11.90 6.00
N PRO A 264 -32.06 12.24 4.78
CA PRO A 264 -30.99 13.23 4.60
C PRO A 264 -31.59 14.64 4.78
N GLY A 265 -31.35 15.30 5.89
CA GLY A 265 -31.75 16.69 6.07
C GLY A 265 -32.14 17.14 7.48
N GLU A 266 -32.07 16.29 8.47
CA GLU A 266 -32.26 16.65 9.88
C GLU A 266 -30.93 16.64 10.67
N GLU A 267 -29.80 17.04 10.00
CA GLU A 267 -28.51 17.25 10.66
C GLU A 267 -28.31 18.72 11.03
#